data_b32346186db434224bf6471d2b26fc88
#
_entry.id   b32346186db434224bf6471d2b26fc88
#
_cell.length_a   1.000
_cell.length_b   1.000
_cell.length_c   1.000
_cell.angle_alpha   90.00
_cell.angle_beta   90.00
_cell.angle_gamma   90.00
#
_symmetry.space_group_name_H-M   'P 1'
#
loop_
_entity.id
_entity.type
_entity.pdbx_description
1 polymer ?
#
loop_
_entity_poly.entity_id
_entity_poly.type
_entity_poly.pdbx_seq_one_letter_code
_entity_poly.pdbx_strand_id
1 'polypeptide(L)'
;MTREKIMELGFEELEVRALEIAAETADADGETLEALNDELDAIEERKTILRAEAEERSKAAAAVANGAGKEIEKRKGTDKMTNKEIRNSQEYIEAFAKYIKTGKDTECRGLLTENVTGGTVPVPEFVESRVRQAWENDEIFSRVAKTYVAGNLKVGFEISATDAVVHTEGANAPAEEVLTLGIVTMVPQNIKKWITVSDEVLALGAEEFLAYIYDELTYKIIQKAADLVVTAITSAPAASTATAVGVAKISGAVSASTIIDAMSALGDSARDLVFIGSGATIAAIRKAALSASFAYDPFQGLTVIKKDGVTGAIVGDLSGVQANLPEGDAVTFKFDDLSLAEKDMVKIVGRLYAAIALVGPKMFAVIAGE
;
A
#
# COMPACT_ATOMS: atom_id res chain seq x y z
N MET A 1 7.65 18.85 66.29
CA MET A 1 7.39 19.50 64.97
C MET A 1 5.93 19.92 64.90
N THR A 2 5.54 20.96 64.11
CA THR A 2 4.11 21.32 64.01
C THR A 2 3.37 20.40 63.03
N ARG A 3 2.09 20.08 63.32
CA ARG A 3 1.26 19.16 62.51
C ARG A 3 1.18 19.62 61.04
N GLU A 4 1.20 20.97 60.77
CA GLU A 4 1.19 21.47 59.41
C GLU A 4 2.46 21.08 58.62
N LYS A 5 3.63 21.14 59.26
CA LYS A 5 4.89 20.72 58.64
C LYS A 5 4.95 19.23 58.37
N ILE A 6 4.34 18.41 59.23
CA ILE A 6 4.27 16.93 59.04
C ILE A 6 3.42 16.58 57.86
N MET A 7 2.35 17.34 57.58
CA MET A 7 1.47 17.11 56.41
C MET A 7 2.12 17.46 55.07
N GLU A 8 3.24 18.16 55.06
CA GLU A 8 4.01 18.48 53.85
C GLU A 8 5.11 17.46 53.53
N LEU A 9 5.47 16.60 54.50
CA LEU A 9 6.58 15.66 54.37
C LEU A 9 6.22 14.45 53.48
N GLY A 10 7.25 13.93 52.79
CA GLY A 10 7.20 12.67 52.05
C GLY A 10 7.35 11.45 52.91
N PHE A 11 7.06 10.25 52.36
CA PHE A 11 7.03 9.00 53.15
C PHE A 11 8.37 8.66 53.81
N GLU A 12 9.50 8.86 53.11
CA GLU A 12 10.85 8.60 53.65
C GLU A 12 11.21 9.57 54.82
N GLU A 13 10.85 10.83 54.68
CA GLU A 13 11.10 11.85 55.70
C GLU A 13 10.28 11.61 56.95
N LEU A 14 9.04 11.08 56.81
CA LEU A 14 8.18 10.66 57.93
C LEU A 14 8.72 9.42 58.66
N GLU A 15 9.38 8.49 57.95
CA GLU A 15 10.04 7.34 58.59
C GLU A 15 11.27 7.77 59.42
N VAL A 16 12.09 8.62 58.86
CA VAL A 16 13.26 9.17 59.55
C VAL A 16 12.83 9.92 60.83
N ARG A 17 11.78 10.79 60.73
CA ARG A 17 11.31 11.55 61.91
C ARG A 17 10.66 10.62 62.97
N ALA A 18 9.98 9.58 62.57
CA ALA A 18 9.42 8.59 63.52
C ALA A 18 10.56 7.89 64.34
N LEU A 19 11.68 7.57 63.65
CA LEU A 19 12.86 6.98 64.31
C LEU A 19 13.56 7.98 65.27
N GLU A 20 13.62 9.25 64.96
CA GLU A 20 14.13 10.29 65.80
C GLU A 20 13.27 10.45 67.05
N ILE A 21 11.93 10.49 66.92
CA ILE A 21 10.97 10.54 68.04
C ILE A 21 11.14 9.32 68.95
N ALA A 22 11.32 8.13 68.40
CA ALA A 22 11.57 6.92 69.19
C ALA A 22 12.86 6.98 70.00
N ALA A 23 13.89 7.70 69.51
CA ALA A 23 15.11 7.93 70.26
C ALA A 23 14.93 9.04 71.33
N GLU A 24 14.14 10.08 71.04
CA GLU A 24 13.87 11.20 71.97
C GLU A 24 12.96 10.78 73.13
N THR A 25 12.09 9.76 72.96
CA THR A 25 11.21 9.24 74.01
C THR A 25 11.96 8.56 75.15
N ALA A 26 13.22 8.12 74.96
CA ALA A 26 14.01 7.44 76.01
C ALA A 26 14.40 8.34 77.19
N ASP A 27 14.53 9.69 76.96
CA ASP A 27 14.96 10.68 77.94
C ASP A 27 13.91 11.77 78.23
N ALA A 28 12.66 11.61 77.76
CA ALA A 28 11.62 12.63 77.78
C ALA A 28 10.85 12.64 79.12
N ASP A 29 10.49 13.82 79.61
CA ASP A 29 9.59 14.02 80.76
C ASP A 29 8.10 13.95 80.33
N GLY A 30 7.14 13.95 81.26
CA GLY A 30 5.73 13.69 80.98
C GLY A 30 5.07 14.67 80.00
N GLU A 31 5.48 15.96 79.99
CA GLU A 31 4.90 17.00 79.10
C GLU A 31 5.46 16.90 77.68
N THR A 32 6.74 16.53 77.57
CA THR A 32 7.40 16.26 76.27
C THR A 32 6.93 14.94 75.66
N LEU A 33 6.59 13.94 76.44
CA LEU A 33 5.99 12.66 75.98
C LEU A 33 4.62 12.85 75.33
N GLU A 34 3.73 13.71 75.88
CA GLU A 34 2.44 14.04 75.25
C GLU A 34 2.63 14.73 73.91
N ALA A 35 3.53 15.69 73.81
CA ALA A 35 3.84 16.39 72.55
C ALA A 35 4.46 15.48 71.49
N LEU A 36 5.28 14.52 71.87
CA LEU A 36 5.87 13.52 70.96
C LEU A 36 4.82 12.47 70.47
N ASN A 37 3.86 12.10 71.33
CA ASN A 37 2.74 11.23 70.92
C ASN A 37 1.81 11.94 69.93
N ASP A 38 1.46 13.21 70.13
CA ASP A 38 0.68 14.00 69.15
C ASP A 38 1.39 14.10 67.80
N GLU A 39 2.73 14.19 67.82
CA GLU A 39 3.56 14.22 66.60
C GLU A 39 3.57 12.87 65.90
N LEU A 40 3.63 11.74 66.64
CA LEU A 40 3.54 10.39 66.10
C LEU A 40 2.16 10.12 65.45
N ASP A 41 1.08 10.53 66.08
CA ASP A 41 -0.28 10.38 65.60
C ASP A 41 -0.45 11.17 64.26
N ALA A 42 0.12 12.37 64.13
CA ALA A 42 0.12 13.15 62.93
C ALA A 42 0.95 12.50 61.82
N ILE A 43 2.06 11.84 62.16
CA ILE A 43 2.90 11.08 61.21
C ILE A 43 2.15 9.88 60.67
N GLU A 44 1.43 9.13 61.54
CA GLU A 44 0.62 7.96 61.12
C GLU A 44 -0.55 8.39 60.22
N GLU A 45 -1.23 9.49 60.59
CA GLU A 45 -2.28 10.07 59.74
C GLU A 45 -1.76 10.42 58.36
N ARG A 46 -0.62 11.07 58.24
CA ARG A 46 0.00 11.44 56.94
C ARG A 46 0.43 10.21 56.16
N LYS A 47 1.02 9.18 56.80
CA LYS A 47 1.40 7.93 56.16
C LYS A 47 0.19 7.19 55.58
N THR A 48 -0.97 7.19 56.27
CA THR A 48 -2.21 6.59 55.75
C THR A 48 -2.74 7.31 54.52
N ILE A 49 -2.67 8.66 54.50
CA ILE A 49 -3.05 9.47 53.33
C ILE A 49 -2.15 9.15 52.11
N LEU A 50 -0.83 9.14 52.33
CA LEU A 50 0.14 8.84 51.27
C LEU A 50 -0.03 7.41 50.69
N ARG A 51 -0.36 6.42 51.53
CA ARG A 51 -0.65 5.06 51.09
C ARG A 51 -1.94 5.00 50.26
N ALA A 52 -2.98 5.70 50.66
CA ALA A 52 -4.24 5.77 49.91
C ALA A 52 -4.02 6.44 48.57
N GLU A 53 -3.27 7.55 48.49
CA GLU A 53 -2.91 8.20 47.23
C GLU A 53 -2.08 7.31 46.31
N ALA A 54 -1.13 6.54 46.84
CA ALA A 54 -0.32 5.59 46.08
C ALA A 54 -1.17 4.43 45.53
N GLU A 55 -2.14 3.94 46.30
CA GLU A 55 -3.06 2.88 45.90
C GLU A 55 -4.02 3.39 44.78
N GLU A 56 -4.53 4.60 44.90
CA GLU A 56 -5.34 5.22 43.86
C GLU A 56 -4.56 5.43 42.56
N ARG A 57 -3.31 5.91 42.65
CA ARG A 57 -2.42 6.03 41.47
C ARG A 57 -2.14 4.67 40.83
N SER A 58 -1.93 3.64 41.65
CA SER A 58 -1.71 2.27 41.17
C SER A 58 -2.96 1.72 40.48
N LYS A 59 -4.16 1.92 41.04
CA LYS A 59 -5.44 1.53 40.44
C LYS A 59 -5.69 2.29 39.13
N ALA A 60 -5.39 3.60 39.08
CA ALA A 60 -5.51 4.41 37.89
C ALA A 60 -4.52 3.96 36.79
N ALA A 61 -3.27 3.64 37.16
CA ALA A 61 -2.27 3.12 36.23
C ALA A 61 -2.67 1.74 35.67
N ALA A 62 -3.21 0.86 36.54
CA ALA A 62 -3.71 -0.45 36.11
C ALA A 62 -4.95 -0.33 35.19
N ALA A 63 -5.84 0.62 35.45
CA ALA A 63 -7.00 0.90 34.59
C ALA A 63 -6.57 1.42 33.21
N VAL A 64 -5.56 2.27 33.14
CA VAL A 64 -4.96 2.75 31.87
C VAL A 64 -4.28 1.60 31.12
N ALA A 65 -3.52 0.77 31.83
CA ALA A 65 -2.85 -0.39 31.23
C ALA A 65 -3.84 -1.44 30.67
N ASN A 66 -5.03 -1.58 31.29
CA ASN A 66 -6.08 -2.49 30.87
C ASN A 66 -7.09 -1.87 29.86
N GLY A 67 -6.84 -0.66 29.37
CA GLY A 67 -7.71 0.01 28.39
C GLY A 67 -9.08 0.44 28.93
N ALA A 68 -9.30 0.37 30.27
CA ALA A 68 -10.55 0.74 30.94
C ALA A 68 -10.56 2.17 31.52
N GLY A 69 -9.63 3.00 31.10
CA GLY A 69 -9.58 4.40 31.51
C GLY A 69 -10.79 5.17 31.01
N LYS A 70 -11.54 5.84 31.90
CA LYS A 70 -12.45 6.93 31.50
C LYS A 70 -11.63 7.94 30.72
N GLU A 71 -12.14 8.38 29.56
CA GLU A 71 -11.60 9.55 28.87
C GLU A 71 -11.58 10.72 29.87
N ILE A 72 -10.41 11.00 30.40
CA ILE A 72 -10.16 12.27 31.08
C ILE A 72 -10.27 13.29 29.94
N GLU A 73 -11.24 14.23 30.05
CA GLU A 73 -11.30 15.39 29.13
C GLU A 73 -9.88 15.86 28.89
N LYS A 74 -9.39 15.57 27.66
CA LYS A 74 -8.09 16.06 27.22
C LYS A 74 -8.16 17.57 27.37
N ARG A 75 -7.47 18.12 28.37
CA ARG A 75 -7.06 19.52 28.31
C ARG A 75 -6.56 19.71 26.89
N LYS A 76 -7.11 20.69 26.16
CA LYS A 76 -6.63 21.18 24.87
C LYS A 76 -5.15 21.58 24.96
N GLY A 77 -4.28 20.61 25.10
CA GLY A 77 -2.90 20.65 24.72
C GLY A 77 -2.92 20.18 23.27
N THR A 78 -2.48 21.03 22.40
CA THR A 78 -2.31 20.87 20.96
C THR A 78 -1.55 19.58 20.59
N ASP A 79 -2.18 18.40 20.74
CA ASP A 79 -1.83 17.25 19.93
C ASP A 79 -2.37 17.56 18.54
N LYS A 80 -1.50 18.12 17.71
CA LYS A 80 -1.77 18.34 16.30
C LYS A 80 -2.05 16.95 15.71
N MET A 81 -3.30 16.69 15.33
CA MET A 81 -3.63 15.50 14.54
C MET A 81 -2.66 15.42 13.39
N THR A 82 -2.14 14.24 13.13
CA THR A 82 -1.25 14.03 11.97
C THR A 82 -2.04 14.31 10.70
N ASN A 83 -1.39 14.78 9.64
CA ASN A 83 -2.06 15.02 8.35
C ASN A 83 -2.82 13.79 7.84
N LYS A 84 -2.39 12.59 8.23
CA LYS A 84 -3.06 11.33 7.91
C LYS A 84 -4.40 11.18 8.65
N GLU A 85 -4.45 11.49 9.93
CA GLU A 85 -5.67 11.46 10.74
C GLU A 85 -6.68 12.52 10.28
N ILE A 86 -6.18 13.72 9.93
CA ILE A 86 -7.00 14.81 9.39
C ILE A 86 -7.64 14.39 8.06
N ARG A 87 -6.88 13.78 7.14
CA ARG A 87 -7.37 13.31 5.84
C ARG A 87 -8.41 12.20 5.95
N ASN A 88 -8.50 11.53 7.08
CA ASN A 88 -9.49 10.49 7.38
C ASN A 88 -10.71 11.04 8.16
N SER A 89 -10.69 12.30 8.56
CA SER A 89 -11.81 12.92 9.28
C SER A 89 -12.96 13.25 8.32
N GLN A 90 -14.19 13.14 8.82
CA GLN A 90 -15.38 13.48 8.06
C GLN A 90 -15.37 14.96 7.62
N GLU A 91 -14.85 15.85 8.47
CA GLU A 91 -14.71 17.27 8.16
C GLU A 91 -13.80 17.51 6.94
N TYR A 92 -12.70 16.75 6.81
CA TYR A 92 -11.82 16.86 5.65
C TYR A 92 -12.46 16.27 4.38
N ILE A 93 -13.21 15.19 4.49
CA ILE A 93 -13.95 14.57 3.38
C ILE A 93 -15.01 15.55 2.85
N GLU A 94 -15.77 16.21 3.73
CA GLU A 94 -16.75 17.23 3.37
C GLU A 94 -16.11 18.48 2.76
N ALA A 95 -15.01 18.96 3.35
CA ALA A 95 -14.24 20.08 2.80
C ALA A 95 -13.67 19.76 1.42
N PHE A 96 -13.19 18.52 1.23
CA PHE A 96 -12.67 18.05 -0.04
C PHE A 96 -13.78 17.89 -1.10
N ALA A 97 -14.96 17.39 -0.72
CA ALA A 97 -16.15 17.38 -1.58
C ALA A 97 -16.56 18.79 -2.00
N LYS A 98 -16.48 19.75 -1.07
CA LYS A 98 -16.77 21.16 -1.33
C LYS A 98 -15.71 21.82 -2.22
N TYR A 99 -14.43 21.45 -2.05
CA TYR A 99 -13.35 21.82 -2.96
C TYR A 99 -13.61 21.33 -4.39
N ILE A 100 -14.09 20.09 -4.54
CA ILE A 100 -14.48 19.53 -5.85
C ILE A 100 -15.60 20.37 -6.49
N LYS A 101 -16.61 20.79 -5.68
CA LYS A 101 -17.76 21.57 -6.15
C LYS A 101 -17.43 23.02 -6.51
N THR A 102 -16.53 23.65 -5.77
CA THR A 102 -16.32 25.11 -5.84
C THR A 102 -14.95 25.52 -6.39
N GLY A 103 -14.02 24.57 -6.59
CA GLY A 103 -12.62 24.85 -6.94
C GLY A 103 -11.83 25.56 -5.83
N LYS A 104 -12.44 25.87 -4.68
CA LYS A 104 -11.82 26.61 -3.58
C LYS A 104 -11.22 25.64 -2.57
N ASP A 105 -9.89 25.62 -2.47
CA ASP A 105 -9.14 24.73 -1.60
C ASP A 105 -8.90 25.26 -0.17
N THR A 106 -9.41 26.43 0.15
CA THR A 106 -9.14 27.16 1.40
C THR A 106 -9.55 26.37 2.64
N GLU A 107 -10.70 25.69 2.61
CA GLU A 107 -11.17 24.88 3.74
C GLU A 107 -10.33 23.62 3.93
N CYS A 108 -9.97 22.91 2.86
CA CYS A 108 -9.11 21.72 2.92
C CYS A 108 -7.71 22.07 3.44
N ARG A 109 -7.12 23.18 2.94
CA ARG A 109 -5.81 23.64 3.39
C ARG A 109 -5.83 24.14 4.83
N GLY A 110 -6.94 24.74 5.27
CA GLY A 110 -7.11 25.20 6.64
C GLY A 110 -7.17 24.07 7.68
N LEU A 111 -7.60 22.89 7.29
CA LEU A 111 -7.65 21.71 8.15
C LEU A 111 -6.29 21.00 8.27
N LEU A 112 -5.41 21.13 7.27
CA LEU A 112 -4.09 20.50 7.28
C LEU A 112 -3.12 21.24 8.22
N THR A 113 -2.36 20.50 9.00
CA THR A 113 -1.40 21.04 9.98
C THR A 113 -0.12 21.58 9.35
N GLU A 114 0.18 21.18 8.11
CA GLU A 114 1.33 21.67 7.35
C GLU A 114 0.87 22.63 6.25
N ASN A 115 1.56 23.76 6.10
CA ASN A 115 1.33 24.69 5.01
C ASN A 115 1.73 24.04 3.67
N VAL A 116 0.78 23.42 3.00
CA VAL A 116 0.94 22.94 1.62
C VAL A 116 0.89 24.16 0.69
N THR A 117 2.00 24.87 0.61
CA THR A 117 2.15 26.05 -0.27
C THR A 117 2.49 25.53 -1.68
N GLY A 118 1.55 25.60 -2.59
CA GLY A 118 1.79 25.33 -4.01
C GLY A 118 1.77 23.85 -4.41
N GLY A 119 0.64 23.18 -4.29
CA GLY A 119 0.40 21.81 -4.77
C GLY A 119 -1.08 21.48 -4.82
N THR A 120 -1.44 20.37 -5.44
CA THR A 120 -2.80 19.78 -5.36
C THR A 120 -3.12 19.43 -3.91
N VAL A 121 -4.35 19.70 -3.48
CA VAL A 121 -4.85 19.29 -2.16
C VAL A 121 -4.78 17.76 -2.05
N PRO A 122 -4.22 17.19 -0.97
CA PRO A 122 -4.13 15.74 -0.79
C PRO A 122 -5.51 15.08 -0.84
N VAL A 123 -5.58 13.92 -1.46
CA VAL A 123 -6.81 13.12 -1.54
C VAL A 123 -7.13 12.51 -0.16
N PRO A 124 -8.41 12.39 0.24
CA PRO A 124 -8.79 11.68 1.47
C PRO A 124 -8.25 10.25 1.53
N GLU A 125 -7.90 9.78 2.72
CA GLU A 125 -7.22 8.47 2.88
C GLU A 125 -8.08 7.27 2.48
N PHE A 126 -9.40 7.35 2.69
CA PHE A 126 -10.31 6.29 2.26
C PHE A 126 -10.26 6.03 0.75
N VAL A 127 -9.99 7.07 -0.05
CA VAL A 127 -9.80 6.97 -1.50
C VAL A 127 -8.50 6.26 -1.83
N GLU A 128 -7.40 6.57 -1.13
CA GLU A 128 -6.13 5.85 -1.30
C GLU A 128 -6.27 4.36 -1.01
N SER A 129 -7.01 3.99 0.04
CA SER A 129 -7.25 2.58 0.36
C SER A 129 -8.04 1.85 -0.73
N ARG A 130 -9.05 2.49 -1.32
CA ARG A 130 -9.82 1.94 -2.45
C ARG A 130 -8.99 1.76 -3.71
N VAL A 131 -8.15 2.75 -4.04
CA VAL A 131 -7.21 2.64 -5.17
C VAL A 131 -6.27 1.45 -4.97
N ARG A 132 -5.70 1.29 -3.79
CA ARG A 132 -4.83 0.16 -3.47
C ARG A 132 -5.54 -1.19 -3.59
N GLN A 133 -6.78 -1.30 -3.07
CA GLN A 133 -7.59 -2.51 -3.23
C GLN A 133 -7.91 -2.81 -4.69
N ALA A 134 -8.17 -1.79 -5.53
CA ALA A 134 -8.42 -1.99 -6.94
C ALA A 134 -7.19 -2.55 -7.68
N TRP A 135 -5.97 -2.12 -7.33
CA TRP A 135 -4.73 -2.68 -7.85
C TRP A 135 -4.53 -4.16 -7.47
N GLU A 136 -4.86 -4.51 -6.23
CA GLU A 136 -4.74 -5.87 -5.71
C GLU A 136 -5.79 -6.81 -6.31
N ASN A 137 -6.95 -6.28 -6.69
CA ASN A 137 -8.05 -7.04 -7.28
C ASN A 137 -7.90 -7.29 -8.79
N ASP A 138 -7.01 -6.58 -9.50
CA ASP A 138 -6.73 -6.87 -10.91
C ASP A 138 -5.82 -8.09 -11.03
N GLU A 139 -6.32 -9.16 -11.67
CA GLU A 139 -5.62 -10.45 -11.78
C GLU A 139 -4.29 -10.38 -12.54
N ILE A 140 -4.16 -9.45 -13.48
CA ILE A 140 -2.92 -9.25 -14.25
C ILE A 140 -1.96 -8.38 -13.47
N PHE A 141 -2.42 -7.21 -13.04
CA PHE A 141 -1.55 -6.20 -12.45
C PHE A 141 -1.06 -6.57 -11.04
N SER A 142 -1.82 -7.37 -10.29
CA SER A 142 -1.42 -7.89 -8.98
C SER A 142 -0.16 -8.76 -9.03
N ARG A 143 0.06 -9.47 -10.16
CA ARG A 143 1.19 -10.40 -10.36
C ARG A 143 2.43 -9.76 -10.98
N VAL A 144 2.32 -8.51 -11.46
CA VAL A 144 3.42 -7.76 -12.07
C VAL A 144 4.36 -7.21 -11.01
N ALA A 145 5.69 -7.29 -11.24
CA ALA A 145 6.69 -6.70 -10.36
C ALA A 145 6.59 -5.17 -10.38
N LYS A 146 6.45 -4.53 -9.22
CA LYS A 146 6.28 -3.08 -9.10
C LYS A 146 7.54 -2.42 -8.56
N THR A 147 7.89 -1.25 -9.13
CA THR A 147 8.98 -0.39 -8.67
C THR A 147 8.53 1.07 -8.65
N TYR A 148 9.17 1.88 -7.80
CA TYR A 148 8.77 3.27 -7.52
C TYR A 148 9.94 4.23 -7.71
N VAL A 149 10.62 4.12 -8.86
CA VAL A 149 11.79 4.95 -9.16
C VAL A 149 11.35 6.20 -9.91
N ALA A 150 11.69 7.37 -9.39
CA ALA A 150 11.40 8.63 -10.05
C ALA A 150 12.19 8.76 -11.37
N GLY A 151 11.48 9.04 -12.47
CA GLY A 151 12.07 9.21 -13.80
C GLY A 151 12.20 7.91 -14.60
N ASN A 152 13.13 7.91 -15.56
CA ASN A 152 13.37 6.77 -16.44
C ASN A 152 14.17 5.69 -15.73
N LEU A 153 13.66 4.46 -15.76
CA LEU A 153 14.34 3.29 -15.20
C LEU A 153 15.01 2.48 -16.31
N LYS A 154 16.27 2.11 -16.10
CA LYS A 154 17.00 1.19 -16.97
C LYS A 154 17.20 -0.13 -16.25
N VAL A 155 16.75 -1.22 -16.86
CA VAL A 155 16.86 -2.58 -16.31
C VAL A 155 17.73 -3.40 -17.24
N GLY A 156 18.82 -3.97 -16.68
CA GLY A 156 19.69 -4.91 -17.41
C GLY A 156 19.08 -6.30 -17.43
N PHE A 157 19.23 -7.03 -18.51
CA PHE A 157 18.87 -8.43 -18.63
C PHE A 157 19.92 -9.20 -19.42
N GLU A 158 19.96 -10.52 -19.21
CA GLU A 158 20.86 -11.41 -19.92
C GLU A 158 20.20 -11.86 -21.24
N ILE A 159 20.94 -11.75 -22.34
CA ILE A 159 20.51 -12.21 -23.67
C ILE A 159 20.96 -13.66 -23.86
N SER A 160 22.24 -13.94 -23.57
CA SER A 160 22.83 -15.27 -23.62
C SER A 160 24.02 -15.37 -22.71
N ALA A 161 24.17 -16.51 -22.06
CA ALA A 161 25.33 -16.92 -21.30
C ALA A 161 25.67 -18.35 -21.68
N THR A 162 26.91 -18.77 -21.46
CA THR A 162 27.36 -20.15 -21.63
C THR A 162 27.23 -20.87 -20.32
N ASP A 163 26.80 -22.12 -20.34
CA ASP A 163 26.64 -22.91 -19.12
C ASP A 163 28.01 -23.22 -18.47
N ALA A 164 28.01 -23.29 -17.15
CA ALA A 164 29.20 -23.70 -16.40
C ALA A 164 29.64 -25.12 -16.76
N VAL A 165 30.92 -25.33 -16.93
CA VAL A 165 31.49 -26.63 -17.29
C VAL A 165 32.23 -27.20 -16.09
N VAL A 166 32.09 -28.52 -15.84
CA VAL A 166 32.83 -29.22 -14.83
C VAL A 166 34.31 -29.36 -15.31
N HIS A 167 35.22 -28.70 -14.59
CA HIS A 167 36.65 -28.81 -14.89
C HIS A 167 37.25 -30.12 -14.35
N THR A 168 37.95 -30.82 -15.22
CA THR A 168 38.71 -32.03 -14.82
C THR A 168 40.17 -31.63 -14.54
N GLU A 169 40.71 -32.06 -13.42
CA GLU A 169 42.12 -31.81 -13.04
C GLU A 169 43.07 -32.32 -14.12
N GLY A 170 44.01 -31.46 -14.56
CA GLY A 170 44.97 -31.75 -15.62
C GLY A 170 44.48 -31.47 -17.04
N ALA A 171 43.21 -31.07 -17.24
CA ALA A 171 42.70 -30.61 -18.52
C ALA A 171 42.97 -29.10 -18.73
N ASN A 172 42.92 -28.65 -20.00
CA ASN A 172 42.95 -27.22 -20.27
C ASN A 172 41.75 -26.53 -19.63
N ALA A 173 41.94 -25.25 -19.19
CA ALA A 173 40.86 -24.43 -18.69
C ALA A 173 39.72 -24.36 -19.72
N PRO A 174 38.43 -24.34 -19.28
CA PRO A 174 37.29 -24.12 -20.18
C PRO A 174 37.45 -22.80 -20.94
N ALA A 175 36.87 -22.73 -22.12
CA ALA A 175 36.91 -21.52 -22.91
C ALA A 175 36.26 -20.33 -22.14
N GLU A 176 36.80 -19.12 -22.36
CA GLU A 176 36.24 -17.90 -21.76
C GLU A 176 34.77 -17.73 -22.16
N GLU A 177 33.92 -17.41 -21.17
CA GLU A 177 32.50 -17.20 -21.37
C GLU A 177 32.23 -15.87 -22.04
N VAL A 178 31.31 -15.85 -23.00
CA VAL A 178 30.81 -14.63 -23.63
C VAL A 178 29.43 -14.30 -23.06
N LEU A 179 29.41 -13.45 -22.04
CA LEU A 179 28.14 -12.91 -21.50
C LEU A 179 27.65 -11.75 -22.35
N THR A 180 26.44 -11.89 -22.94
CA THR A 180 25.79 -10.82 -23.69
C THR A 180 24.64 -10.24 -22.88
N LEU A 181 24.74 -8.95 -22.56
CA LEU A 181 23.74 -8.21 -21.79
C LEU A 181 22.93 -7.25 -22.67
N GLY A 182 21.66 -7.09 -22.35
CA GLY A 182 20.77 -6.08 -22.91
C GLY A 182 20.28 -5.11 -21.83
N ILE A 183 19.76 -3.96 -22.23
CA ILE A 183 19.19 -2.94 -21.34
C ILE A 183 17.83 -2.49 -21.88
N VAL A 184 16.79 -2.75 -21.08
CA VAL A 184 15.45 -2.17 -21.32
C VAL A 184 15.35 -0.81 -20.66
N THR A 185 14.95 0.21 -21.43
CA THR A 185 14.68 1.55 -20.89
C THR A 185 13.18 1.75 -20.73
N MET A 186 12.75 1.95 -19.50
CA MET A 186 11.36 2.18 -19.12
C MET A 186 11.11 3.67 -19.00
N VAL A 187 10.27 4.22 -19.89
CA VAL A 187 9.90 5.64 -19.90
C VAL A 187 8.46 5.77 -19.43
N PRO A 188 8.20 6.47 -18.32
CA PRO A 188 6.85 6.62 -17.79
C PRO A 188 5.92 7.34 -18.78
N GLN A 189 4.76 6.74 -19.01
CA GLN A 189 3.67 7.29 -19.81
C GLN A 189 2.53 7.75 -18.90
N ASN A 190 1.82 8.79 -19.34
CA ASN A 190 0.69 9.33 -18.60
C ASN A 190 -0.61 8.67 -19.05
N ILE A 191 -1.15 7.80 -18.22
CA ILE A 191 -2.47 7.17 -18.41
C ILE A 191 -3.52 8.11 -17.82
N LYS A 192 -4.43 8.63 -18.65
CA LYS A 192 -5.47 9.60 -18.24
C LYS A 192 -6.85 9.10 -18.60
N LYS A 193 -7.80 9.34 -17.71
CA LYS A 193 -9.22 9.29 -17.99
C LYS A 193 -9.91 10.48 -17.33
N TRP A 194 -10.95 11.00 -17.95
CA TRP A 194 -11.79 12.03 -17.35
C TRP A 194 -13.27 11.66 -17.45
N ILE A 195 -14.03 12.17 -16.49
CA ILE A 195 -15.49 12.08 -16.44
C ILE A 195 -16.00 13.49 -16.30
N THR A 196 -17.06 13.83 -17.03
CA THR A 196 -17.84 15.06 -16.85
C THR A 196 -19.08 14.75 -16.06
N VAL A 197 -19.36 15.55 -15.04
CA VAL A 197 -20.50 15.38 -14.16
C VAL A 197 -21.31 16.68 -14.12
N SER A 198 -22.63 16.60 -14.19
CA SER A 198 -23.48 17.77 -14.03
C SER A 198 -23.57 18.20 -12.57
N ASP A 199 -23.80 19.50 -12.34
CA ASP A 199 -23.99 20.05 -11.00
C ASP A 199 -25.15 19.42 -10.22
N GLU A 200 -26.16 18.91 -10.91
CA GLU A 200 -27.29 18.19 -10.28
C GLU A 200 -26.82 16.87 -9.64
N VAL A 201 -25.92 16.12 -10.29
CA VAL A 201 -25.34 14.88 -9.73
C VAL A 201 -24.40 15.18 -8.57
N LEU A 202 -23.74 16.36 -8.59
CA LEU A 202 -22.95 16.85 -7.46
C LEU A 202 -23.78 17.15 -6.21
N ALA A 203 -25.10 17.28 -6.34
CA ALA A 203 -26.02 17.46 -5.20
C ALA A 203 -26.31 16.17 -4.42
N LEU A 204 -25.93 14.99 -4.95
CA LEU A 204 -25.94 13.72 -4.21
C LEU A 204 -24.97 13.76 -3.02
N GLY A 205 -25.14 12.86 -2.06
CA GLY A 205 -24.27 12.77 -0.88
C GLY A 205 -22.79 12.81 -1.23
N ALA A 206 -22.03 13.67 -0.58
CA ALA A 206 -20.64 13.97 -0.95
C ALA A 206 -19.74 12.73 -0.96
N GLU A 207 -19.89 11.84 0.03
CA GLU A 207 -19.07 10.64 0.18
C GLU A 207 -19.40 9.57 -0.87
N GLU A 208 -20.66 9.25 -1.08
CA GLU A 208 -21.09 8.25 -2.07
C GLU A 208 -20.73 8.68 -3.50
N PHE A 209 -20.88 9.95 -3.81
CA PHE A 209 -20.53 10.51 -5.09
C PHE A 209 -19.03 10.44 -5.35
N LEU A 210 -18.19 10.84 -4.39
CA LEU A 210 -16.74 10.73 -4.48
C LEU A 210 -16.31 9.28 -4.67
N ALA A 211 -16.86 8.37 -3.88
CA ALA A 211 -16.58 6.94 -3.97
C ALA A 211 -16.84 6.40 -5.38
N TYR A 212 -18.02 6.69 -5.95
CA TYR A 212 -18.39 6.27 -7.31
C TYR A 212 -17.40 6.78 -8.37
N ILE A 213 -17.06 8.06 -8.34
CA ILE A 213 -16.13 8.67 -9.31
C ILE A 213 -14.75 8.04 -9.22
N TYR A 214 -14.24 7.86 -8.00
CA TYR A 214 -12.92 7.29 -7.79
C TYR A 214 -12.87 5.82 -8.21
N ASP A 215 -13.88 5.03 -7.89
CA ASP A 215 -13.96 3.63 -8.27
C ASP A 215 -13.97 3.49 -9.81
N GLU A 216 -14.79 4.26 -10.51
CA GLU A 216 -14.88 4.21 -11.98
C GLU A 216 -13.57 4.68 -12.66
N LEU A 217 -13.01 5.81 -12.23
CA LEU A 217 -11.75 6.32 -12.81
C LEU A 217 -10.59 5.38 -12.54
N THR A 218 -10.46 4.89 -11.31
CA THR A 218 -9.42 3.97 -10.90
C THR A 218 -9.52 2.65 -11.65
N TYR A 219 -10.70 2.06 -11.71
CA TYR A 219 -10.95 0.81 -12.42
C TYR A 219 -10.52 0.91 -13.90
N LYS A 220 -10.90 1.98 -14.59
CA LYS A 220 -10.54 2.17 -16.00
C LYS A 220 -9.05 2.46 -16.23
N ILE A 221 -8.40 3.14 -15.31
CA ILE A 221 -6.95 3.39 -15.37
C ILE A 221 -6.18 2.08 -15.18
N ILE A 222 -6.59 1.25 -14.23
CA ILE A 222 -5.98 -0.07 -13.98
C ILE A 222 -6.22 -1.01 -15.15
N GLN A 223 -7.44 -1.06 -15.70
CA GLN A 223 -7.70 -1.82 -16.93
C GLN A 223 -6.74 -1.42 -18.05
N LYS A 224 -6.49 -0.11 -18.23
CA LYS A 224 -5.55 0.35 -19.26
C LYS A 224 -4.10 -0.02 -18.94
N ALA A 225 -3.71 0.00 -17.67
CA ALA A 225 -2.39 -0.49 -17.26
C ALA A 225 -2.23 -1.99 -17.56
N ALA A 226 -3.25 -2.81 -17.27
CA ALA A 226 -3.25 -4.23 -17.64
C ALA A 226 -3.22 -4.46 -19.17
N ASP A 227 -3.90 -3.61 -19.98
CA ASP A 227 -3.78 -3.64 -21.43
C ASP A 227 -2.36 -3.33 -21.91
N LEU A 228 -1.65 -2.42 -21.24
CA LEU A 228 -0.26 -2.11 -21.55
C LEU A 228 0.67 -3.29 -21.21
N VAL A 229 0.40 -4.05 -20.15
CA VAL A 229 1.12 -5.30 -19.84
C VAL A 229 0.94 -6.31 -20.98
N VAL A 230 -0.29 -6.56 -21.40
CA VAL A 230 -0.59 -7.46 -22.54
C VAL A 230 0.10 -6.97 -23.82
N THR A 231 0.04 -5.67 -24.07
CA THR A 231 0.69 -5.07 -25.26
C THR A 231 2.20 -5.23 -25.22
N ALA A 232 2.84 -5.00 -24.05
CA ALA A 232 4.29 -5.19 -23.90
C ALA A 232 4.73 -6.62 -24.21
N ILE A 233 3.93 -7.64 -23.81
CA ILE A 233 4.22 -9.05 -24.09
C ILE A 233 3.97 -9.38 -25.57
N THR A 234 2.83 -8.98 -26.13
CA THR A 234 2.45 -9.34 -27.51
C THR A 234 3.31 -8.64 -28.55
N SER A 235 3.76 -7.41 -28.31
CA SER A 235 4.64 -6.64 -29.19
C SER A 235 6.12 -6.99 -29.05
N ALA A 236 6.50 -7.79 -28.06
CA ALA A 236 7.89 -8.18 -27.85
C ALA A 236 8.43 -8.99 -29.07
N PRO A 237 9.72 -8.84 -29.41
CA PRO A 237 10.35 -9.58 -30.52
C PRO A 237 10.41 -11.08 -30.21
N ALA A 238 10.59 -11.91 -31.26
CA ALA A 238 10.74 -13.36 -31.09
C ALA A 238 12.07 -13.78 -30.41
N ALA A 239 13.09 -12.94 -30.55
CA ALA A 239 14.39 -13.15 -29.90
C ALA A 239 14.80 -11.88 -29.13
N SER A 240 15.50 -12.06 -28.02
CA SER A 240 16.05 -10.93 -27.25
C SER A 240 17.07 -10.14 -28.08
N THR A 241 17.01 -8.81 -27.95
CA THR A 241 17.94 -7.86 -28.57
C THR A 241 18.63 -7.03 -27.49
N ALA A 242 19.59 -6.20 -27.86
CA ALA A 242 20.28 -5.33 -26.89
C ALA A 242 19.35 -4.38 -26.12
N THR A 243 18.15 -4.12 -26.63
CA THR A 243 17.19 -3.13 -26.07
C THR A 243 15.82 -3.70 -25.71
N ALA A 244 15.55 -4.95 -26.03
CA ALA A 244 14.25 -5.59 -25.79
C ALA A 244 14.37 -7.08 -25.46
N VAL A 245 13.61 -7.54 -24.50
CA VAL A 245 13.47 -8.95 -24.15
C VAL A 245 12.59 -9.66 -25.17
N GLY A 246 13.02 -10.82 -25.66
CA GLY A 246 12.26 -11.65 -26.59
C GLY A 246 11.27 -12.57 -25.88
N VAL A 247 10.22 -12.95 -26.61
CA VAL A 247 9.21 -13.94 -26.20
C VAL A 247 9.10 -15.04 -27.23
N ALA A 248 8.85 -16.28 -26.81
CA ALA A 248 8.59 -17.37 -27.74
C ALA A 248 7.31 -17.09 -28.56
N LYS A 249 7.38 -17.22 -29.89
CA LYS A 249 6.23 -17.06 -30.78
C LYS A 249 5.81 -18.43 -31.28
N ILE A 250 4.63 -18.89 -30.87
CA ILE A 250 4.05 -20.17 -31.29
C ILE A 250 3.07 -19.92 -32.41
N SER A 251 3.29 -20.58 -33.55
CA SER A 251 2.43 -20.47 -34.73
C SER A 251 1.20 -21.41 -34.61
N GLY A 252 0.08 -20.99 -35.18
CA GLY A 252 -1.14 -21.78 -35.27
C GLY A 252 -2.26 -21.34 -34.35
N ALA A 253 -3.43 -21.91 -34.55
CA ALA A 253 -4.62 -21.61 -33.74
C ALA A 253 -4.43 -22.04 -32.28
N VAL A 254 -5.06 -21.32 -31.35
CA VAL A 254 -4.97 -21.64 -29.93
C VAL A 254 -5.71 -22.97 -29.63
N SER A 255 -4.96 -23.97 -29.20
CA SER A 255 -5.41 -25.32 -28.90
C SER A 255 -4.69 -25.90 -27.70
N ALA A 256 -5.12 -27.04 -27.19
CA ALA A 256 -4.45 -27.76 -26.13
C ALA A 256 -2.97 -28.08 -26.46
N SER A 257 -2.68 -28.48 -27.72
CA SER A 257 -1.31 -28.77 -28.14
C SER A 257 -0.43 -27.50 -28.16
N THR A 258 -0.91 -26.39 -28.74
CA THR A 258 -0.14 -25.13 -28.78
C THR A 258 0.07 -24.51 -27.41
N ILE A 259 -0.81 -24.78 -26.43
CA ILE A 259 -0.58 -24.42 -25.01
C ILE A 259 0.58 -25.23 -24.43
N ILE A 260 0.63 -26.53 -24.67
CA ILE A 260 1.74 -27.39 -24.22
C ILE A 260 3.06 -26.95 -24.88
N ASP A 261 3.05 -26.65 -26.18
CA ASP A 261 4.22 -26.13 -26.89
C ASP A 261 4.67 -24.79 -26.30
N ALA A 262 3.72 -23.90 -25.96
CA ALA A 262 4.00 -22.63 -25.31
C ALA A 262 4.65 -22.86 -23.93
N MET A 263 4.13 -23.77 -23.13
CA MET A 263 4.71 -24.10 -21.82
C MET A 263 6.13 -24.66 -21.95
N SER A 264 6.38 -25.52 -22.94
CA SER A 264 7.71 -26.11 -23.18
C SER A 264 8.75 -25.10 -23.66
N ALA A 265 8.35 -23.98 -24.22
CA ALA A 265 9.21 -22.91 -24.69
C ALA A 265 9.65 -21.93 -23.58
N LEU A 266 9.08 -22.05 -22.39
CA LEU A 266 9.43 -21.21 -21.23
C LEU A 266 10.72 -21.69 -20.57
N GLY A 267 11.44 -20.78 -19.92
CA GLY A 267 12.60 -21.10 -19.12
C GLY A 267 12.25 -21.57 -17.70
N ASP A 268 13.21 -22.17 -17.01
CA ASP A 268 13.06 -22.70 -15.63
C ASP A 268 12.75 -21.62 -14.58
N SER A 269 12.90 -20.34 -14.92
CA SER A 269 12.57 -19.21 -14.06
C SER A 269 11.07 -18.89 -14.00
N ALA A 270 10.29 -19.33 -14.97
CA ALA A 270 8.84 -19.16 -15.02
C ALA A 270 8.14 -20.18 -14.10
N ARG A 271 7.59 -19.75 -12.98
CA ARG A 271 7.02 -20.64 -11.95
C ARG A 271 5.52 -20.49 -11.75
N ASP A 272 5.00 -19.27 -11.72
CA ASP A 272 3.58 -18.96 -11.56
C ASP A 272 2.93 -18.76 -12.93
N LEU A 273 2.68 -19.87 -13.64
CA LEU A 273 2.22 -19.83 -15.01
C LEU A 273 0.77 -19.39 -15.10
N VAL A 274 0.53 -18.41 -15.95
CA VAL A 274 -0.80 -17.92 -16.29
C VAL A 274 -1.10 -18.13 -17.76
N PHE A 275 -2.37 -18.37 -18.09
CA PHE A 275 -2.91 -18.33 -19.43
C PHE A 275 -3.79 -17.10 -19.58
N ILE A 276 -3.45 -16.19 -20.48
CA ILE A 276 -4.25 -15.00 -20.77
C ILE A 276 -4.84 -15.12 -22.17
N GLY A 277 -6.17 -15.07 -22.25
CA GLY A 277 -6.87 -15.16 -23.52
C GLY A 277 -8.26 -14.57 -23.48
N SER A 278 -8.87 -14.42 -24.66
CA SER A 278 -10.26 -13.94 -24.75
C SER A 278 -11.23 -14.98 -24.21
N GLY A 279 -12.41 -14.55 -23.75
CA GLY A 279 -13.45 -15.46 -23.31
C GLY A 279 -13.88 -16.44 -24.41
N ALA A 280 -13.86 -16.01 -25.68
CA ALA A 280 -14.14 -16.84 -26.83
C ALA A 280 -13.09 -17.95 -27.03
N THR A 281 -11.80 -17.59 -26.91
CA THR A 281 -10.68 -18.55 -27.02
C THR A 281 -10.74 -19.60 -25.91
N ILE A 282 -10.94 -19.20 -24.66
CA ILE A 282 -11.08 -20.11 -23.51
C ILE A 282 -12.26 -21.08 -23.71
N ALA A 283 -13.40 -20.54 -24.14
CA ALA A 283 -14.59 -21.37 -24.42
C ALA A 283 -14.37 -22.36 -25.57
N ALA A 284 -13.67 -21.94 -26.64
CA ALA A 284 -13.35 -22.82 -27.78
C ALA A 284 -12.46 -24.00 -27.35
N ILE A 285 -11.43 -23.76 -26.55
CA ILE A 285 -10.52 -24.78 -26.03
C ILE A 285 -11.29 -25.77 -25.15
N ARG A 286 -12.13 -25.31 -24.24
CA ARG A 286 -12.94 -26.16 -23.36
C ARG A 286 -13.95 -27.01 -24.15
N LYS A 287 -14.59 -26.41 -25.18
CA LYS A 287 -15.49 -27.16 -26.06
C LYS A 287 -14.75 -28.23 -26.85
N ALA A 288 -13.57 -27.94 -27.38
CA ALA A 288 -12.74 -28.92 -28.09
C ALA A 288 -12.33 -30.07 -27.16
N ALA A 289 -11.97 -29.80 -25.92
CA ALA A 289 -11.65 -30.82 -24.93
C ALA A 289 -12.86 -31.72 -24.62
N LEU A 290 -14.06 -31.17 -24.47
CA LEU A 290 -15.29 -31.95 -24.27
C LEU A 290 -15.62 -32.86 -25.44
N SER A 291 -15.48 -32.36 -26.70
CA SER A 291 -15.77 -33.14 -27.90
C SER A 291 -14.75 -34.26 -28.17
N ALA A 292 -13.52 -34.09 -27.69
CA ALA A 292 -12.47 -35.12 -27.84
C ALA A 292 -12.49 -36.19 -26.74
N SER A 293 -13.48 -36.17 -25.83
CA SER A 293 -13.58 -37.08 -24.68
C SER A 293 -12.32 -37.04 -23.79
N PHE A 294 -11.70 -35.86 -23.68
CA PHE A 294 -10.51 -35.66 -22.85
C PHE A 294 -10.86 -35.80 -21.37
N ALA A 295 -10.19 -36.73 -20.68
CA ALA A 295 -10.16 -36.80 -19.22
C ALA A 295 -9.19 -35.77 -18.61
N TYR A 296 -8.58 -34.90 -19.43
CA TYR A 296 -7.52 -33.98 -19.07
C TYR A 296 -7.98 -32.52 -19.25
N ASP A 297 -7.76 -31.70 -18.24
CA ASP A 297 -8.00 -30.25 -18.37
C ASP A 297 -6.88 -29.58 -19.20
N PRO A 298 -7.20 -28.95 -20.34
CA PRO A 298 -6.22 -28.26 -21.18
C PRO A 298 -5.43 -27.14 -20.45
N PHE A 299 -5.95 -26.69 -19.35
CA PHE A 299 -5.35 -25.62 -18.53
C PHE A 299 -4.70 -26.13 -17.23
N GLN A 300 -4.44 -27.43 -17.12
CA GLN A 300 -3.82 -28.00 -15.93
C GLN A 300 -2.45 -27.34 -15.64
N GLY A 301 -2.26 -26.82 -14.42
CA GLY A 301 -1.05 -26.12 -14.02
C GLY A 301 -0.99 -24.65 -14.43
N LEU A 302 -2.06 -24.11 -15.01
CA LEU A 302 -2.15 -22.71 -15.44
C LEU A 302 -3.26 -21.97 -14.69
N THR A 303 -3.00 -20.76 -14.25
CA THR A 303 -4.06 -19.85 -13.81
C THR A 303 -4.67 -19.18 -15.05
N VAL A 304 -5.96 -19.39 -15.27
CA VAL A 304 -6.66 -18.87 -16.47
C VAL A 304 -7.19 -17.48 -16.18
N ILE A 305 -6.67 -16.48 -16.88
CA ILE A 305 -7.10 -15.08 -16.80
C ILE A 305 -7.85 -14.71 -18.09
N LYS A 306 -9.11 -14.31 -17.93
CA LYS A 306 -9.91 -13.80 -19.04
C LYS A 306 -9.59 -12.32 -19.29
N LYS A 307 -9.11 -11.99 -20.49
CA LYS A 307 -8.89 -10.62 -20.92
C LYS A 307 -9.44 -10.41 -22.33
N ASP A 308 -10.42 -9.52 -22.44
CA ASP A 308 -10.99 -9.17 -23.74
C ASP A 308 -10.00 -8.33 -24.56
N GLY A 309 -10.03 -8.47 -25.90
CA GLY A 309 -9.14 -7.77 -26.81
C GLY A 309 -7.77 -8.42 -27.03
N VAL A 310 -7.50 -9.57 -26.41
CA VAL A 310 -6.30 -10.36 -26.70
C VAL A 310 -6.51 -11.20 -27.96
N THR A 311 -5.68 -10.97 -28.98
CA THR A 311 -5.64 -11.80 -30.18
C THR A 311 -4.72 -13.00 -29.91
N GLY A 312 -5.23 -14.23 -30.08
CA GLY A 312 -4.49 -15.43 -29.73
C GLY A 312 -4.50 -15.69 -28.21
N ALA A 313 -3.37 -16.11 -27.67
CA ALA A 313 -3.20 -16.34 -26.23
C ALA A 313 -1.76 -16.06 -25.77
N ILE A 314 -1.60 -15.79 -24.49
CA ILE A 314 -0.32 -15.61 -23.81
C ILE A 314 -0.20 -16.69 -22.73
N VAL A 315 0.92 -17.37 -22.67
CA VAL A 315 1.28 -18.29 -21.59
C VAL A 315 2.60 -17.80 -20.98
N GLY A 316 2.68 -17.68 -19.66
CA GLY A 316 3.92 -17.25 -19.03
C GLY A 316 3.75 -16.84 -17.58
N ASP A 317 4.79 -16.25 -17.02
CA ASP A 317 4.84 -15.77 -15.64
C ASP A 317 4.89 -14.24 -15.63
N LEU A 318 3.86 -13.63 -15.06
CA LEU A 318 3.71 -12.16 -15.02
C LEU A 318 4.77 -11.45 -14.17
N SER A 319 5.52 -12.17 -13.32
CA SER A 319 6.67 -11.61 -12.60
C SER A 319 7.81 -11.16 -13.54
N GLY A 320 7.83 -11.66 -14.79
CA GLY A 320 8.75 -11.22 -15.84
C GLY A 320 8.43 -9.85 -16.44
N VAL A 321 7.29 -9.26 -16.10
CA VAL A 321 6.95 -7.87 -16.46
C VAL A 321 7.20 -6.97 -15.27
N GLN A 322 7.80 -5.81 -15.53
CA GLN A 322 8.02 -4.78 -14.52
C GLN A 322 7.19 -3.54 -14.83
N ALA A 323 6.52 -3.03 -13.80
CA ALA A 323 5.82 -1.75 -13.83
C ALA A 323 6.55 -0.76 -12.92
N ASN A 324 7.05 0.33 -13.47
CA ASN A 324 7.60 1.44 -12.70
C ASN A 324 6.57 2.55 -12.55
N LEU A 325 6.27 2.93 -11.31
CA LEU A 325 5.26 3.92 -10.90
C LEU A 325 5.96 5.08 -10.20
N PRO A 326 6.46 6.10 -10.93
CA PRO A 326 7.31 7.17 -10.38
C PRO A 326 6.64 8.02 -9.29
N GLU A 327 5.32 8.17 -9.36
CA GLU A 327 4.51 8.93 -8.39
C GLU A 327 3.85 8.04 -7.33
N GLY A 328 4.25 6.75 -7.25
CA GLY A 328 3.64 5.75 -6.37
C GLY A 328 2.39 5.09 -6.95
N ASP A 329 1.70 4.31 -6.15
CA ASP A 329 0.47 3.58 -6.53
C ASP A 329 -0.76 4.51 -6.64
N ALA A 330 -0.63 5.78 -6.30
CA ALA A 330 -1.76 6.69 -6.23
C ALA A 330 -2.17 7.22 -7.61
N VAL A 331 -3.45 7.10 -7.94
CA VAL A 331 -4.06 7.84 -9.05
C VAL A 331 -4.25 9.29 -8.60
N THR A 332 -3.67 10.24 -9.34
CA THR A 332 -3.82 11.66 -9.07
C THR A 332 -5.09 12.19 -9.72
N PHE A 333 -5.93 12.88 -8.96
CA PHE A 333 -7.17 13.47 -9.47
C PHE A 333 -7.03 14.99 -9.60
N LYS A 334 -7.54 15.54 -10.71
CA LYS A 334 -7.66 16.98 -10.95
C LYS A 334 -9.09 17.33 -11.31
N PHE A 335 -9.56 18.44 -10.78
CA PHE A 335 -10.89 18.98 -11.00
C PHE A 335 -10.77 20.24 -11.83
N ASP A 336 -11.64 20.38 -12.82
CA ASP A 336 -11.70 21.52 -13.72
C ASP A 336 -13.19 21.93 -13.86
N ASP A 337 -13.54 22.97 -13.14
CA ASP A 337 -14.87 23.59 -13.09
C ASP A 337 -15.01 24.75 -14.09
N LEU A 338 -13.86 25.27 -14.59
CA LEU A 338 -13.85 26.46 -15.44
C LEU A 338 -14.05 26.14 -16.92
N SER A 339 -13.48 25.05 -17.43
CA SER A 339 -13.51 24.76 -18.87
C SER A 339 -14.89 24.34 -19.39
N LEU A 340 -15.83 23.96 -18.53
CA LEU A 340 -17.20 23.54 -18.88
C LEU A 340 -18.27 24.32 -18.12
N ALA A 341 -17.95 25.47 -17.55
CA ALA A 341 -18.86 26.32 -16.79
C ALA A 341 -20.11 26.74 -17.61
N GLU A 342 -19.97 26.91 -18.93
CA GLU A 342 -21.10 27.25 -19.84
C GLU A 342 -22.14 26.11 -19.95
N LYS A 343 -21.81 24.89 -19.51
CA LYS A 343 -22.66 23.69 -19.59
C LYS A 343 -23.12 23.18 -18.22
N ASP A 344 -22.83 23.91 -17.16
CA ASP A 344 -23.08 23.49 -15.77
C ASP A 344 -22.49 22.09 -15.47
N MET A 345 -21.25 21.85 -15.92
CA MET A 345 -20.55 20.58 -15.81
C MET A 345 -19.15 20.76 -15.20
N VAL A 346 -18.77 19.86 -14.31
CA VAL A 346 -17.41 19.74 -13.77
C VAL A 346 -16.69 18.56 -14.41
N LYS A 347 -15.43 18.77 -14.81
CA LYS A 347 -14.58 17.76 -15.38
C LYS A 347 -13.60 17.22 -14.33
N ILE A 348 -13.67 15.93 -14.07
CA ILE A 348 -12.79 15.22 -13.14
C ILE A 348 -11.82 14.37 -13.96
N VAL A 349 -10.51 14.61 -13.78
CA VAL A 349 -9.44 13.94 -14.50
C VAL A 349 -8.64 13.07 -13.54
N GLY A 350 -8.70 11.75 -13.75
CA GLY A 350 -7.77 10.80 -13.12
C GLY A 350 -6.53 10.60 -13.99
N ARG A 351 -5.36 10.54 -13.40
CA ARG A 351 -4.11 10.25 -14.10
C ARG A 351 -3.18 9.37 -13.28
N LEU A 352 -2.39 8.55 -13.99
CA LEU A 352 -1.36 7.71 -13.44
C LEU A 352 -0.13 7.74 -14.36
N TYR A 353 1.05 7.87 -13.80
CA TYR A 353 2.29 7.69 -14.54
C TYR A 353 2.79 6.26 -14.34
N ALA A 354 2.89 5.51 -15.45
CA ALA A 354 3.38 4.14 -15.42
C ALA A 354 4.31 3.87 -16.60
N ALA A 355 5.42 3.19 -16.34
CA ALA A 355 6.27 2.59 -17.37
C ALA A 355 6.18 1.08 -17.22
N ILE A 356 5.74 0.38 -18.26
CA ILE A 356 5.55 -1.06 -18.25
C ILE A 356 6.46 -1.67 -19.33
N ALA A 357 7.29 -2.62 -18.95
CA ALA A 357 8.18 -3.32 -19.86
C ALA A 357 8.42 -4.76 -19.45
N LEU A 358 8.73 -5.58 -20.43
CA LEU A 358 9.19 -6.94 -20.24
C LEU A 358 10.67 -6.93 -19.85
N VAL A 359 11.01 -7.59 -18.74
CA VAL A 359 12.39 -7.64 -18.20
C VAL A 359 12.91 -9.07 -18.00
N GLY A 360 12.00 -10.05 -17.87
CA GLY A 360 12.35 -11.46 -17.68
C GLY A 360 12.51 -12.19 -19.02
N PRO A 361 13.73 -12.65 -19.39
CA PRO A 361 13.94 -13.44 -20.60
C PRO A 361 13.30 -14.84 -20.46
N LYS A 362 12.75 -15.38 -21.56
CA LYS A 362 12.12 -16.70 -21.63
C LYS A 362 10.97 -16.94 -20.62
N MET A 363 10.32 -15.88 -20.17
CA MET A 363 9.20 -16.00 -19.22
C MET A 363 7.83 -16.00 -19.90
N PHE A 364 7.77 -15.73 -21.20
CA PHE A 364 6.50 -15.68 -21.94
C PHE A 364 6.58 -16.39 -23.29
N ALA A 365 5.45 -16.98 -23.65
CA ALA A 365 5.17 -17.49 -24.98
C ALA A 365 3.85 -16.88 -25.48
N VAL A 366 3.82 -16.44 -26.73
CA VAL A 366 2.66 -15.85 -27.39
C VAL A 366 2.21 -16.78 -28.51
N ILE A 367 0.98 -17.25 -28.45
CA ILE A 367 0.33 -18.04 -29.51
C ILE A 367 -0.40 -17.04 -30.42
N ALA A 368 -0.03 -16.99 -31.69
CA ALA A 368 -0.48 -15.97 -32.66
C ALA A 368 -1.91 -16.26 -32.98
N GLY A 369 -2.81 -16.74 -32.61
CA GLY A 369 -4.19 -16.99 -33.12
C GLY A 369 -4.37 -16.56 -34.58
N GLU A 370 -4.90 -17.45 -35.39
CA GLU A 370 -5.29 -17.16 -36.77
C GLU A 370 -6.48 -16.19 -36.84
#